data_e4596c95f0381c6970cd9660c66b4cd6
#
_entry.id   e4596c95f0381c6970cd9660c66b4cd6
#
_cell.length_a   1.000
_cell.length_b   1.000
_cell.length_c   1.000
_cell.angle_alpha   90.00
_cell.angle_beta   90.00
_cell.angle_gamma   90.00
#
_symmetry.space_group_name_H-M   'P 1'
#
loop_
_entity.id
_entity.type
_entity.pdbx_description
1 polymer ?
#
loop_
_entity_poly.entity_id
_entity_poly.type
_entity_poly.pdbx_seq_one_letter_code
_entity_poly.pdbx_strand_id
1 'polypeptide(L)' 'YGLLELAEKYEVFKKVSTRYEMPDGTKQYGKSILNDPEKYFTKEIMDKLEVAADKEFRYGNN' A
#
# COMPACT_ATOMS: atom_id res chain seq x y z
N TYR A 1 11.04 0.08 3.50
CA TYR A 1 11.31 1.46 3.51
C TYR A 1 10.53 2.15 2.43
N GLY A 2 9.52 2.85 2.81
CA GLY A 2 8.68 3.54 1.88
C GLY A 2 7.51 2.75 1.30
N LEU A 3 7.45 1.44 1.52
CA LEU A 3 6.35 0.64 0.96
C LEU A 3 5.00 1.03 1.57
N LEU A 4 4.97 1.28 2.86
CA LEU A 4 3.74 1.69 3.51
C LEU A 4 3.29 3.06 3.03
N GLU A 5 4.24 3.97 2.84
CA GLU A 5 3.94 5.30 2.32
C GLU A 5 3.42 5.22 0.89
N LEU A 6 4.01 4.36 0.07
CA LEU A 6 3.55 4.16 -1.30
C LEU A 6 2.16 3.54 -1.33
N ALA A 7 1.89 2.58 -0.45
CA ALA A 7 0.59 1.96 -0.38
C ALA A 7 -0.49 2.98 0.00
N GLU A 8 -0.16 3.89 0.89
CA GLU A 8 -1.08 4.96 1.27
C GLU A 8 -1.25 5.95 0.11
N LYS A 9 -0.16 6.32 -0.53
CA LYS A 9 -0.19 7.27 -1.64
C LYS A 9 -1.05 6.78 -2.79
N TYR A 10 -0.93 5.50 -3.12
CA TYR A 10 -1.68 4.91 -4.22
C TYR A 10 -3.02 4.33 -3.79
N GLU A 11 -3.38 4.52 -2.54
CA GLU A 11 -4.64 4.07 -1.96
C GLU A 11 -4.84 2.55 -2.03
N VAL A 12 -3.74 1.81 -2.06
CA VAL A 12 -3.80 0.35 -1.90
C VAL A 12 -4.19 0.04 -0.47
N PHE A 13 -3.59 0.75 0.49
CA PHE A 13 -4.02 0.73 1.88
C PHE A 13 -4.62 2.10 2.19
N LYS A 14 -5.86 2.12 2.62
CA LYS A 14 -6.52 3.38 2.97
C LYS A 14 -6.28 3.69 4.43
N LYS A 15 -5.84 4.89 4.71
CA LYS A 15 -5.67 5.32 6.09
C LYS A 15 -7.01 5.73 6.68
N VAL A 16 -7.43 4.99 7.70
CA VAL A 16 -8.69 5.25 8.41
C VAL A 16 -8.35 5.54 9.86
N SER A 17 -8.33 6.80 10.22
CA SER A 17 -7.92 7.25 11.54
C SER A 17 -6.46 6.83 11.81
N THR A 18 -6.20 5.97 12.78
CA THR A 18 -4.85 5.50 13.10
C THR A 18 -4.51 4.16 12.45
N ARG A 19 -5.41 3.62 11.65
CA ARG A 19 -5.24 2.29 11.04
C ARG A 19 -5.22 2.39 9.54
N TYR A 20 -4.71 1.32 8.93
CA TYR A 20 -4.71 1.19 7.48
C TYR A 20 -5.65 0.06 7.10
N GLU A 21 -6.57 0.36 6.19
CA GLU A 21 -7.51 -0.63 5.69
C GLU A 21 -6.91 -1.34 4.49
N MET A 22 -6.85 -2.68 4.58
CA MET A 22 -6.34 -3.52 3.52
C MET A 22 -7.38 -3.69 2.42
N PRO A 23 -6.98 -4.10 1.21
CA PRO A 23 -7.94 -4.34 0.14
C PRO A 23 -8.98 -5.42 0.47
N ASP A 24 -8.66 -6.32 1.39
CA ASP A 24 -9.60 -7.38 1.80
C ASP A 24 -10.58 -6.91 2.87
N GLY A 25 -10.47 -5.66 3.31
CA GLY A 25 -11.37 -5.10 4.30
C GLY A 25 -10.87 -5.13 5.74
N THR A 26 -9.74 -5.79 6.00
CA THR A 26 -9.18 -5.82 7.36
C THR A 26 -8.46 -4.51 7.65
N LYS A 27 -8.38 -4.16 8.93
CA LYS A 27 -7.69 -2.93 9.35
C LYS A 27 -6.56 -3.29 10.30
N GLN A 28 -5.41 -2.68 10.08
CA GLN A 28 -4.22 -2.91 10.89
C GLN A 28 -3.53 -1.60 11.18
N TYR A 29 -2.87 -1.54 12.33
CA TYR A 29 -2.05 -0.37 12.65
C TYR A 29 -0.82 -0.36 11.78
N GLY A 30 -0.36 0.83 11.40
CA GLY A 30 0.85 0.97 10.60
C GLY A 30 2.05 0.31 11.27
N LYS A 31 2.12 0.40 12.59
CA LYS A 31 3.19 -0.22 13.36
C LYS A 31 3.21 -1.75 13.19
N SER A 32 2.03 -2.38 13.16
CA SER A 32 1.94 -3.81 12.94
C SER A 32 2.39 -4.19 11.55
N ILE A 33 2.03 -3.38 10.56
CA ILE A 33 2.44 -3.61 9.18
C ILE A 33 3.95 -3.52 9.03
N LEU A 34 4.56 -2.51 9.65
CA LEU A 34 6.01 -2.31 9.57
C LEU A 34 6.78 -3.41 10.31
N ASN A 35 6.18 -3.98 11.36
CA ASN A 35 6.81 -5.06 12.10
C ASN A 35 6.82 -6.39 11.35
N ASP A 36 5.87 -6.57 10.44
CA ASP A 36 5.76 -7.82 9.71
C ASP A 36 5.40 -7.54 8.24
N PRO A 37 6.30 -6.89 7.51
CA PRO A 37 6.00 -6.48 6.14
C PRO A 37 5.73 -7.65 5.20
N GLU A 38 6.36 -8.80 5.41
CA GLU A 38 6.15 -9.95 4.55
C GLU A 38 4.72 -10.47 4.62
N LYS A 39 4.09 -10.31 5.78
CA LYS A 39 2.71 -10.75 5.97
C LYS A 39 1.73 -9.85 5.23
N TYR A 40 2.00 -8.55 5.19
CA TYR A 40 1.06 -7.58 4.64
C TYR A 40 1.39 -7.18 3.21
N PHE A 41 2.65 -7.19 2.83
CA PHE A 41 3.05 -6.89 1.46
C PHE A 41 3.22 -8.19 0.69
N THR A 42 2.08 -8.84 0.43
CA THR A 42 2.05 -10.06 -0.35
C THR A 42 2.28 -9.77 -1.82
N LYS A 43 2.43 -10.82 -2.62
CA LYS A 43 2.61 -10.65 -4.06
C LYS A 43 1.44 -9.86 -4.67
N GLU A 44 0.23 -10.14 -4.22
CA GLU A 44 -0.94 -9.44 -4.71
C GLU A 44 -0.87 -7.94 -4.43
N ILE A 45 -0.46 -7.58 -3.21
CA ILE A 45 -0.31 -6.18 -2.83
C ILE A 45 0.82 -5.53 -3.64
N MET A 46 1.94 -6.22 -3.79
CA MET A 46 3.06 -5.69 -4.55
C MET A 46 2.68 -5.48 -6.02
N ASP A 47 1.89 -6.39 -6.58
CA ASP A 47 1.40 -6.23 -7.95
C ASP A 47 0.51 -5.00 -8.08
N LYS A 48 -0.34 -4.75 -7.09
CA LYS A 48 -1.19 -3.55 -7.10
C LYS A 48 -0.37 -2.27 -7.02
N LEU A 49 0.67 -2.27 -6.20
CA LEU A 49 1.56 -1.13 -6.10
C LEU A 49 2.29 -0.89 -7.42
N GLU A 50 2.74 -1.94 -8.05
CA GLU A 50 3.45 -1.85 -9.31
C GLU A 50 2.57 -1.28 -10.41
N VAL A 51 1.32 -1.74 -10.48
CA VAL A 51 0.36 -1.23 -11.45
C VAL A 51 0.08 0.25 -11.21
N ALA A 52 -0.11 0.63 -9.95
CA ALA A 52 -0.39 2.02 -9.60
C ALA A 52 0.80 2.92 -9.92
N ALA A 53 2.00 2.45 -9.62
CA ALA A 53 3.22 3.20 -9.93
C ALA A 53 3.40 3.37 -11.42
N ASP A 54 3.10 2.34 -12.20
CA ASP A 54 3.19 2.41 -13.66
C ASP A 54 2.24 3.44 -14.22
N LYS A 55 1.02 3.47 -13.72
CA LYS A 55 0.04 4.47 -14.16
C LYS A 55 0.51 5.89 -13.86
N GLU A 56 1.01 6.11 -12.65
CA GLU A 56 1.49 7.42 -12.26
C GLU A 56 2.67 7.85 -13.14
N PHE A 57 3.56 6.92 -13.41
CA PHE A 57 4.72 7.21 -14.23
C PHE A 57 4.31 7.62 -15.64
N ARG A 58 3.33 6.93 -16.21
CA ARG A 58 2.85 7.26 -17.55
C ARG A 58 2.22 8.64 -17.61
N TYR A 59 1.40 8.97 -16.62
CA TYR A 59 0.79 10.28 -16.56
C TYR A 59 1.82 11.37 -16.30
N GLY A 60 2.78 11.10 -15.46
CA GLY A 60 3.82 12.06 -15.14
C GLY A 60 4.78 12.32 -16.28
N ASN A 61 4.80 11.44 -17.26
CA ASN A 61 5.71 11.54 -18.40
C ASN A 61 5.13 12.25 -19.60
N ASN A 62 3.93 12.72 -19.49
CA ASN A 62 3.30 13.45 -20.60
C ASN A 62 3.72 14.91 -20.66
#